data_52e0c96de70560c4b6d7f855977f25b4
#
_entry.id   52e0c96de70560c4b6d7f855977f25b4
#
_cell.length_a   1.000
_cell.length_b   1.000
_cell.length_c   1.000
_cell.angle_alpha   90.00
_cell.angle_beta   90.00
_cell.angle_gamma   90.00
#
_symmetry.space_group_name_H-M   'P 1'
#
loop_
_entity.id
_entity.type
_entity.pdbx_description
1 polymer ?
#
loop_
_entity_poly.entity_id
_entity_poly.type
_entity_poly.pdbx_seq_one_letter_code
_entity_poly.pdbx_strand_id
1 'polypeptide(L)'
;MLDERIAAFPLRKSKDISYREAGSGRAILLLHGIGSSSASWLFQLEALKGFRLLAWDAPGYGESLSLDKEQPQAADYAAALRTFIDSLLLKDVVLVANSLGALMAGAYARLMPERVRAMLLISPASGYHGDTTVLKQRLQQLDELGPEGMAEKTAATVLGPDAGAEALELVRWNRRRIRPAGYRQAAHCLANGRLAEDARYFPKKVLVLCGSEDRVTPEAGCKAVARAYPNGEYRSLPGLGHVAHIEDPAQVNRALAGFVS
;
A
#
# COMPACT_ATOMS: atom_id res chain seq x y z
N MET A 1 -2.77 -18.78 15.82
CA MET A 1 -3.81 -18.34 14.83
C MET A 1 -3.40 -17.01 14.22
N LEU A 2 -4.10 -16.52 13.15
CA LEU A 2 -3.73 -15.25 12.46
C LEU A 2 -3.73 -14.06 13.41
N ASP A 3 -4.75 -13.93 14.26
CA ASP A 3 -4.84 -12.84 15.24
C ASP A 3 -3.65 -12.79 16.20
N GLU A 4 -3.17 -13.93 16.67
CA GLU A 4 -1.99 -14.01 17.57
C GLU A 4 -0.72 -13.52 16.86
N ARG A 5 -0.52 -13.91 15.59
CA ARG A 5 0.63 -13.47 14.80
C ARG A 5 0.58 -11.96 14.54
N ILE A 6 -0.60 -11.42 14.24
CA ILE A 6 -0.79 -9.97 14.09
C ILE A 6 -0.55 -9.26 15.42
N ALA A 7 -1.01 -9.83 16.54
CA ALA A 7 -0.81 -9.28 17.88
C ALA A 7 0.66 -9.29 18.34
N ALA A 8 1.50 -10.16 17.78
CA ALA A 8 2.94 -10.16 18.03
C ALA A 8 3.63 -8.86 17.55
N PHE A 9 2.98 -8.11 16.66
CA PHE A 9 3.38 -6.78 16.23
C PHE A 9 2.33 -5.75 16.68
N PRO A 10 2.34 -5.31 17.96
CA PRO A 10 1.31 -4.45 18.50
C PRO A 10 1.25 -3.10 17.78
N LEU A 11 0.06 -2.53 17.70
CA LEU A 11 -0.11 -1.17 17.18
C LEU A 11 0.60 -0.17 18.10
N ARG A 12 1.37 0.68 17.47
CA ARG A 12 2.00 1.86 18.07
C ARG A 12 1.37 3.11 17.49
N LYS A 13 1.53 4.23 18.15
CA LYS A 13 1.10 5.53 17.64
C LYS A 13 2.26 6.52 17.63
N SER A 14 2.31 7.32 16.58
CA SER A 14 3.16 8.50 16.50
C SER A 14 2.36 9.63 15.84
N LYS A 15 2.11 10.70 16.59
CA LYS A 15 1.12 11.72 16.24
C LYS A 15 -0.25 11.06 15.95
N ASP A 16 -0.83 11.35 14.80
CA ASP A 16 -2.15 10.91 14.40
C ASP A 16 -2.15 9.55 13.66
N ILE A 17 -0.98 8.91 13.56
CA ILE A 17 -0.76 7.69 12.78
C ILE A 17 -0.51 6.49 13.68
N SER A 18 -1.31 5.44 13.52
CA SER A 18 -1.01 4.10 14.03
C SER A 18 -0.14 3.31 13.05
N TYR A 19 0.69 2.44 13.58
CA TYR A 19 1.59 1.61 12.77
C TYR A 19 2.05 0.37 13.53
N ARG A 20 2.56 -0.61 12.78
CA ARG A 20 3.27 -1.77 13.33
C ARG A 20 4.74 -1.68 12.99
N GLU A 21 5.59 -2.21 13.86
CA GLU A 21 7.03 -2.10 13.70
C GLU A 21 7.72 -3.42 13.97
N ALA A 22 8.75 -3.74 13.18
CA ALA A 22 9.63 -4.87 13.39
C ALA A 22 11.07 -4.55 12.99
N GLY A 23 12.01 -5.20 13.66
CA GLY A 23 13.43 -5.15 13.33
C GLY A 23 14.13 -3.83 13.64
N SER A 24 15.33 -3.68 13.11
CA SER A 24 16.20 -2.50 13.27
C SER A 24 17.07 -2.32 12.03
N GLY A 25 17.70 -1.15 11.89
CA GLY A 25 18.55 -0.82 10.74
C GLY A 25 17.91 0.21 9.82
N ARG A 26 18.14 0.09 8.50
CA ARG A 26 17.57 1.02 7.50
C ARG A 26 16.04 0.98 7.53
N ALA A 27 15.43 2.16 7.56
CA ALA A 27 13.98 2.29 7.62
C ALA A 27 13.32 1.98 6.27
N ILE A 28 12.34 1.07 6.31
CA ILE A 28 11.45 0.75 5.20
C ILE A 28 10.02 1.03 5.66
N LEU A 29 9.34 1.94 4.98
CA LEU A 29 7.92 2.21 5.20
C LEU A 29 7.09 1.37 4.26
N LEU A 30 6.11 0.67 4.83
CA LEU A 30 5.20 -0.23 4.14
C LEU A 30 3.81 0.42 4.08
N LEU A 31 3.38 0.81 2.86
CA LEU A 31 2.16 1.57 2.62
C LEU A 31 1.12 0.67 1.96
N HIS A 32 0.03 0.40 2.66
CA HIS A 32 -1.01 -0.53 2.22
C HIS A 32 -1.95 0.05 1.15
N GLY A 33 -2.72 -0.82 0.49
CA GLY A 33 -3.77 -0.49 -0.47
C GLY A 33 -5.12 -0.13 0.17
N ILE A 34 -6.09 0.28 -0.67
CA ILE A 34 -7.47 0.56 -0.21
C ILE A 34 -8.12 -0.69 0.38
N GLY A 35 -8.85 -0.53 1.48
CA GLY A 35 -9.51 -1.66 2.17
C GLY A 35 -8.54 -2.61 2.89
N SER A 36 -7.34 -2.14 3.21
CA SER A 36 -6.29 -2.88 3.90
C SER A 36 -5.83 -2.13 5.16
N SER A 37 -4.73 -2.52 5.77
CA SER A 37 -4.13 -1.88 6.95
C SER A 37 -2.66 -2.27 7.10
N SER A 38 -2.00 -1.81 8.16
CA SER A 38 -0.66 -2.23 8.56
C SER A 38 -0.50 -3.75 8.69
N ALA A 39 -1.58 -4.45 9.04
CA ALA A 39 -1.57 -5.91 9.20
C ALA A 39 -1.37 -6.67 7.88
N SER A 40 -1.64 -6.07 6.71
CA SER A 40 -1.38 -6.72 5.41
C SER A 40 0.10 -7.03 5.17
N TRP A 41 0.98 -6.38 5.92
CA TRP A 41 2.42 -6.57 5.86
C TRP A 41 2.95 -7.60 6.87
N LEU A 42 2.06 -8.42 7.46
CA LEU A 42 2.41 -9.42 8.48
C LEU A 42 3.60 -10.26 8.08
N PHE A 43 3.58 -10.84 6.88
CA PHE A 43 4.64 -11.74 6.42
C PHE A 43 5.98 -11.04 6.19
N GLN A 44 5.97 -9.74 5.87
CA GLN A 44 7.17 -8.92 5.77
C GLN A 44 7.72 -8.63 7.17
N LEU A 45 6.86 -8.24 8.12
CA LEU A 45 7.23 -7.98 9.52
C LEU A 45 7.88 -9.21 10.18
N GLU A 46 7.37 -10.41 9.88
CA GLU A 46 7.91 -11.66 10.40
C GLU A 46 9.26 -12.06 9.80
N ALA A 47 9.40 -11.90 8.48
CA ALA A 47 10.47 -12.56 7.73
C ALA A 47 11.66 -11.66 7.38
N LEU A 48 11.44 -10.37 7.10
CA LEU A 48 12.53 -9.48 6.69
C LEU A 48 13.41 -9.08 7.88
N LYS A 49 14.69 -9.40 7.80
CA LYS A 49 15.69 -9.07 8.83
C LYS A 49 16.68 -8.04 8.30
N GLY A 50 17.34 -7.31 9.23
CA GLY A 50 18.34 -6.29 8.88
C GLY A 50 17.75 -4.94 8.49
N PHE A 51 16.42 -4.78 8.56
CA PHE A 51 15.70 -3.54 8.28
C PHE A 51 14.79 -3.16 9.46
N ARG A 52 14.56 -1.87 9.64
CA ARG A 52 13.50 -1.35 10.50
C ARG A 52 12.25 -1.18 9.65
N LEU A 53 11.31 -2.10 9.80
CA LEU A 53 10.06 -2.12 9.05
C LEU A 53 9.00 -1.32 9.80
N LEU A 54 8.33 -0.42 9.11
CA LEU A 54 7.30 0.45 9.64
C LEU A 54 6.07 0.35 8.74
N ALA A 55 5.14 -0.54 9.09
CA ALA A 55 3.88 -0.70 8.39
C ALA A 55 2.85 0.29 8.96
N TRP A 56 2.54 1.35 8.22
CA TRP A 56 1.60 2.35 8.68
C TRP A 56 0.15 1.94 8.46
N ASP A 57 -0.75 2.49 9.25
CA ASP A 57 -2.15 2.61 8.88
C ASP A 57 -2.34 4.02 8.29
N ALA A 58 -2.74 4.09 7.04
CA ALA A 58 -3.00 5.39 6.39
C ALA A 58 -4.06 6.17 7.16
N PRO A 59 -4.11 7.51 7.09
CA PRO A 59 -5.20 8.29 7.66
C PRO A 59 -6.57 7.69 7.39
N GLY A 60 -7.36 7.50 8.45
CA GLY A 60 -8.67 6.86 8.40
C GLY A 60 -8.66 5.33 8.47
N TYR A 61 -7.51 4.68 8.59
CA TYR A 61 -7.36 3.22 8.76
C TYR A 61 -6.78 2.87 10.13
N GLY A 62 -6.99 1.63 10.57
CA GLY A 62 -6.56 1.18 11.87
C GLY A 62 -7.02 2.12 12.97
N GLU A 63 -6.07 2.61 13.77
CA GLU A 63 -6.30 3.64 14.79
C GLU A 63 -5.80 5.03 14.39
N SER A 64 -5.41 5.22 13.11
CA SER A 64 -5.02 6.54 12.60
C SER A 64 -6.24 7.47 12.52
N LEU A 65 -6.02 8.75 12.82
CA LEU A 65 -7.05 9.76 12.61
C LEU A 65 -7.34 9.94 11.12
N SER A 66 -8.59 10.22 10.80
CA SER A 66 -8.98 10.61 9.44
C SER A 66 -8.40 11.98 9.09
N LEU A 67 -8.19 12.25 7.80
CA LEU A 67 -7.85 13.60 7.35
C LEU A 67 -9.06 14.52 7.58
N ASP A 68 -8.78 15.79 7.94
CA ASP A 68 -9.80 16.85 8.03
C ASP A 68 -10.13 17.36 6.61
N LYS A 69 -10.65 16.45 5.77
CA LYS A 69 -10.99 16.73 4.38
C LYS A 69 -11.86 15.61 3.82
N GLU A 70 -13.02 15.94 3.28
CA GLU A 70 -13.93 14.92 2.75
C GLU A 70 -13.37 14.20 1.52
N GLN A 71 -12.69 14.94 0.65
CA GLN A 71 -12.16 14.44 -0.62
C GLN A 71 -10.64 14.69 -0.72
N PRO A 72 -9.83 13.97 0.10
CA PRO A 72 -8.40 14.18 0.08
C PRO A 72 -7.78 13.66 -1.23
N GLN A 73 -6.67 14.28 -1.59
CA GLN A 73 -5.80 13.90 -2.70
C GLN A 73 -4.54 13.19 -2.19
N ALA A 74 -3.75 12.62 -3.09
CA ALA A 74 -2.50 11.97 -2.73
C ALA A 74 -1.53 12.90 -1.97
N ALA A 75 -1.55 14.21 -2.26
CA ALA A 75 -0.75 15.21 -1.56
C ALA A 75 -1.13 15.38 -0.08
N ASP A 76 -2.41 15.21 0.27
CA ASP A 76 -2.86 15.29 1.67
C ASP A 76 -2.32 14.09 2.48
N TYR A 77 -2.33 12.89 1.89
CA TYR A 77 -1.70 11.70 2.47
C TYR A 77 -0.17 11.82 2.53
N ALA A 78 0.46 12.44 1.52
CA ALA A 78 1.89 12.71 1.53
C ALA A 78 2.28 13.67 2.67
N ALA A 79 1.46 14.66 2.97
CA ALA A 79 1.67 15.56 4.11
C ALA A 79 1.58 14.80 5.47
N ALA A 80 0.59 13.91 5.62
CA ALA A 80 0.48 13.04 6.79
C ALA A 80 1.69 12.10 6.91
N LEU A 81 2.14 11.52 5.78
CA LEU A 81 3.32 10.66 5.73
C LEU A 81 4.59 11.42 6.14
N ARG A 82 4.74 12.67 5.69
CA ARG A 82 5.83 13.55 6.13
C ARG A 82 5.81 13.74 7.64
N THR A 83 4.67 14.12 8.22
CA THR A 83 4.51 14.30 9.66
C THR A 83 4.87 13.03 10.44
N PHE A 84 4.46 11.86 9.93
CA PHE A 84 4.78 10.56 10.51
C PHE A 84 6.29 10.27 10.47
N ILE A 85 6.94 10.44 9.32
CA ILE A 85 8.38 10.23 9.14
C ILE A 85 9.19 11.16 10.07
N ASP A 86 8.79 12.43 10.15
CA ASP A 86 9.45 13.44 10.99
C ASP A 86 9.28 13.10 12.49
N SER A 87 8.10 12.62 12.89
CA SER A 87 7.82 12.25 14.29
C SER A 87 8.65 11.05 14.77
N LEU A 88 9.10 10.21 13.86
CA LEU A 88 9.97 9.07 14.12
C LEU A 88 11.48 9.41 13.96
N LEU A 89 11.81 10.68 13.70
CA LEU A 89 13.17 11.18 13.47
C LEU A 89 13.91 10.44 12.36
N LEU A 90 13.19 9.96 11.35
CA LEU A 90 13.79 9.27 10.21
C LEU A 90 14.37 10.30 9.23
N LYS A 91 15.65 10.15 8.88
CA LYS A 91 16.33 11.05 7.93
C LYS A 91 15.93 10.75 6.50
N ASP A 92 15.91 9.48 6.14
CA ASP A 92 15.53 8.97 4.84
C ASP A 92 14.93 7.56 4.97
N VAL A 93 14.16 7.17 3.97
CA VAL A 93 13.40 5.91 3.97
C VAL A 93 13.43 5.24 2.60
N VAL A 94 13.22 3.93 2.58
CA VAL A 94 12.74 3.21 1.40
C VAL A 94 11.22 3.12 1.52
N LEU A 95 10.49 3.41 0.44
CA LEU A 95 9.05 3.25 0.39
C LEU A 95 8.69 1.94 -0.33
N VAL A 96 7.90 1.11 0.32
CA VAL A 96 7.29 -0.08 -0.28
C VAL A 96 5.78 0.11 -0.24
N ALA A 97 5.13 0.09 -1.38
CA ALA A 97 3.74 0.47 -1.47
C ALA A 97 2.92 -0.48 -2.34
N ASN A 98 1.75 -0.88 -1.86
CA ASN A 98 0.80 -1.65 -2.64
C ASN A 98 -0.37 -0.77 -3.10
N SER A 99 -0.76 -0.92 -4.37
CA SER A 99 -1.98 -0.36 -4.93
C SER A 99 -2.13 1.16 -4.67
N LEU A 100 -3.15 1.59 -3.93
CA LEU A 100 -3.38 2.98 -3.50
C LEU A 100 -2.16 3.60 -2.79
N GLY A 101 -1.43 2.80 -2.00
CA GLY A 101 -0.21 3.26 -1.32
C GLY A 101 0.82 3.83 -2.29
N ALA A 102 0.82 3.39 -3.56
CA ALA A 102 1.72 3.93 -4.58
C ALA A 102 1.43 5.40 -4.93
N LEU A 103 0.16 5.83 -4.91
CA LEU A 103 -0.20 7.24 -5.08
C LEU A 103 0.35 8.10 -3.93
N MET A 104 0.25 7.59 -2.71
CA MET A 104 0.77 8.27 -1.52
C MET A 104 2.30 8.34 -1.54
N ALA A 105 2.95 7.23 -1.92
CA ALA A 105 4.41 7.14 -2.07
C ALA A 105 4.92 8.09 -3.17
N GLY A 106 4.26 8.11 -4.34
CA GLY A 106 4.63 8.98 -5.46
C GLY A 106 4.51 10.46 -5.11
N ALA A 107 3.39 10.85 -4.48
CA ALA A 107 3.17 12.23 -4.03
C ALA A 107 4.21 12.66 -2.98
N TYR A 108 4.56 11.76 -2.02
CA TYR A 108 5.61 12.05 -1.04
C TYR A 108 6.99 12.14 -1.69
N ALA A 109 7.32 11.22 -2.60
CA ALA A 109 8.60 11.23 -3.31
C ALA A 109 8.78 12.47 -4.21
N ARG A 110 7.68 12.98 -4.80
CA ARG A 110 7.69 14.26 -5.50
C ARG A 110 7.92 15.44 -4.55
N LEU A 111 7.29 15.41 -3.36
CA LEU A 111 7.40 16.49 -2.38
C LEU A 111 8.78 16.54 -1.70
N MET A 112 9.36 15.37 -1.39
CA MET A 112 10.57 15.21 -0.59
C MET A 112 11.51 14.16 -1.22
N PRO A 113 11.96 14.36 -2.46
CA PRO A 113 12.73 13.34 -3.19
C PRO A 113 14.05 12.99 -2.51
N GLU A 114 14.68 13.92 -1.80
CA GLU A 114 15.91 13.70 -1.05
C GLU A 114 15.72 12.74 0.14
N ARG A 115 14.50 12.70 0.71
CA ARG A 115 14.13 11.87 1.86
C ARG A 115 13.76 10.42 1.47
N VAL A 116 13.62 10.14 0.17
CA VAL A 116 13.31 8.80 -0.34
C VAL A 116 14.54 8.23 -1.03
N ARG A 117 15.02 7.07 -0.58
CA ARG A 117 16.18 6.38 -1.18
C ARG A 117 15.83 5.64 -2.45
N ALA A 118 14.74 4.90 -2.39
CA ALA A 118 14.22 4.09 -3.49
C ALA A 118 12.74 3.75 -3.22
N MET A 119 12.01 3.32 -4.24
CA MET A 119 10.64 2.84 -4.09
C MET A 119 10.46 1.46 -4.71
N LEU A 120 9.76 0.57 -4.01
CA LEU A 120 9.24 -0.68 -4.54
C LEU A 120 7.71 -0.60 -4.53
N LEU A 121 7.11 -0.66 -5.71
CA LEU A 121 5.67 -0.53 -5.91
C LEU A 121 5.10 -1.89 -6.33
N ILE A 122 4.15 -2.40 -5.56
CA ILE A 122 3.49 -3.69 -5.82
C ILE A 122 2.10 -3.40 -6.37
N SER A 123 1.84 -3.82 -7.60
CA SER A 123 0.54 -3.63 -8.23
C SER A 123 0.04 -2.18 -8.10
N PRO A 124 0.83 -1.17 -8.50
CA PRO A 124 0.54 0.23 -8.21
C PRO A 124 -0.74 0.70 -8.89
N ALA A 125 -1.60 1.40 -8.14
CA ALA A 125 -2.68 2.17 -8.73
C ALA A 125 -2.10 3.44 -9.39
N SER A 126 -2.46 3.70 -10.65
CA SER A 126 -2.09 4.93 -11.36
C SER A 126 -3.03 6.10 -11.07
N GLY A 127 -4.18 5.82 -10.46
CA GLY A 127 -5.30 6.74 -10.33
C GLY A 127 -6.24 6.71 -11.55
N TYR A 128 -7.39 7.37 -11.42
CA TYR A 128 -8.42 7.39 -12.47
C TYR A 128 -8.58 8.79 -13.09
N HIS A 129 -7.66 9.69 -12.84
CA HIS A 129 -7.60 11.03 -13.47
C HIS A 129 -8.90 11.87 -13.34
N GLY A 130 -9.68 11.63 -12.29
CA GLY A 130 -10.95 12.30 -12.03
C GLY A 130 -12.17 11.56 -12.59
N ASP A 131 -12.02 10.36 -13.18
CA ASP A 131 -13.17 9.51 -13.51
C ASP A 131 -13.92 9.09 -12.25
N THR A 132 -15.15 9.52 -12.14
CA THR A 132 -16.02 9.26 -10.99
C THR A 132 -16.78 7.93 -11.07
N THR A 133 -16.69 7.21 -12.19
CA THR A 133 -17.43 5.95 -12.36
C THR A 133 -16.99 4.90 -11.35
N VAL A 134 -15.68 4.66 -11.26
CA VAL A 134 -15.11 3.71 -10.30
C VAL A 134 -15.31 4.18 -8.86
N LEU A 135 -15.22 5.49 -8.62
CA LEU A 135 -15.53 6.06 -7.30
C LEU A 135 -16.96 5.71 -6.87
N LYS A 136 -17.95 6.02 -7.72
CA LYS A 136 -19.36 5.73 -7.42
C LYS A 136 -19.60 4.24 -7.14
N GLN A 137 -19.04 3.35 -7.96
CA GLN A 137 -19.14 1.91 -7.78
C GLN A 137 -18.54 1.45 -6.44
N ARG A 138 -17.36 1.97 -6.05
CA ARG A 138 -16.73 1.63 -4.77
C ARG A 138 -17.51 2.13 -3.57
N LEU A 139 -18.06 3.33 -3.63
CA LEU A 139 -18.86 3.90 -2.55
C LEU A 139 -20.19 3.14 -2.41
N GLN A 140 -20.86 2.86 -3.53
CA GLN A 140 -22.07 2.05 -3.54
C GLN A 140 -21.81 0.64 -2.96
N GLN A 141 -20.74 -0.02 -3.38
CA GLN A 141 -20.37 -1.34 -2.86
C GLN A 141 -20.11 -1.31 -1.34
N LEU A 142 -19.45 -0.26 -0.83
CA LEU A 142 -19.26 -0.09 0.61
C LEU A 142 -20.60 0.09 1.34
N ASP A 143 -21.51 0.89 0.78
CA ASP A 143 -22.81 1.17 1.40
C ASP A 143 -23.72 -0.05 1.43
N GLU A 144 -23.69 -0.85 0.36
CA GLU A 144 -24.51 -2.06 0.24
C GLU A 144 -23.98 -3.23 1.07
N LEU A 145 -22.67 -3.40 1.13
CA LEU A 145 -22.04 -4.58 1.73
C LEU A 145 -21.56 -4.36 3.16
N GLY A 146 -21.20 -3.15 3.50
CA GLY A 146 -20.46 -2.87 4.73
C GLY A 146 -19.09 -3.60 4.78
N PRO A 147 -18.30 -3.41 5.84
CA PRO A 147 -16.99 -4.06 5.98
C PRO A 147 -17.03 -5.58 5.93
N GLU A 148 -18.03 -6.20 6.58
CA GLU A 148 -18.20 -7.65 6.61
C GLU A 148 -18.52 -8.22 5.22
N GLY A 149 -19.50 -7.64 4.52
CA GLY A 149 -19.83 -8.07 3.17
C GLY A 149 -18.70 -7.81 2.17
N MET A 150 -17.95 -6.73 2.36
CA MET A 150 -16.71 -6.48 1.58
C MET A 150 -15.70 -7.61 1.80
N ALA A 151 -15.51 -8.08 3.02
CA ALA A 151 -14.60 -9.18 3.33
C ALA A 151 -15.05 -10.48 2.64
N GLU A 152 -16.32 -10.83 2.72
CA GLU A 152 -16.81 -12.10 2.16
C GLU A 152 -16.89 -12.08 0.62
N LYS A 153 -17.39 -11.00 0.03
CA LYS A 153 -17.68 -10.97 -1.41
C LYS A 153 -16.51 -10.49 -2.28
N THR A 154 -15.55 -9.76 -1.72
CA THR A 154 -14.52 -9.13 -2.53
C THR A 154 -13.07 -9.58 -2.19
N ALA A 155 -12.84 -10.32 -1.09
CA ALA A 155 -11.48 -10.69 -0.70
C ALA A 155 -10.77 -11.55 -1.77
N ALA A 156 -11.47 -12.52 -2.33
CA ALA A 156 -10.91 -13.39 -3.36
C ALA A 156 -10.59 -12.66 -4.68
N THR A 157 -11.26 -11.53 -4.98
CA THR A 157 -11.09 -10.83 -6.26
C THR A 157 -9.73 -10.16 -6.43
N VAL A 158 -8.97 -10.00 -5.35
CA VAL A 158 -7.62 -9.40 -5.37
C VAL A 158 -6.51 -10.45 -5.35
N LEU A 159 -6.87 -11.73 -5.31
CA LEU A 159 -5.95 -12.85 -5.24
C LEU A 159 -5.80 -13.54 -6.60
N GLY A 160 -4.66 -14.13 -6.84
CA GLY A 160 -4.42 -15.04 -7.95
C GLY A 160 -5.16 -16.37 -7.75
N PRO A 161 -5.26 -17.21 -8.81
CA PRO A 161 -6.07 -18.43 -8.77
C PRO A 161 -5.58 -19.48 -7.77
N ASP A 162 -4.27 -19.50 -7.50
CA ASP A 162 -3.64 -20.49 -6.62
C ASP A 162 -3.33 -19.95 -5.22
N ALA A 163 -3.93 -18.81 -4.85
CA ALA A 163 -3.70 -18.19 -3.55
C ALA A 163 -4.13 -19.10 -2.39
N GLY A 164 -3.26 -19.26 -1.41
CA GLY A 164 -3.51 -20.09 -0.24
C GLY A 164 -4.59 -19.53 0.69
N ALA A 165 -5.21 -20.41 1.50
CA ALA A 165 -6.26 -20.05 2.44
C ALA A 165 -5.82 -18.95 3.44
N GLU A 166 -4.56 -18.95 3.84
CA GLU A 166 -4.01 -17.94 4.75
C GLU A 166 -3.98 -16.55 4.11
N ALA A 167 -3.63 -16.46 2.83
CA ALA A 167 -3.66 -15.21 2.08
C ALA A 167 -5.10 -14.65 2.02
N LEU A 168 -6.08 -15.50 1.69
CA LEU A 168 -7.48 -15.13 1.68
C LEU A 168 -7.95 -14.63 3.04
N GLU A 169 -7.61 -15.34 4.12
CA GLU A 169 -8.02 -14.94 5.46
C GLU A 169 -7.36 -13.64 5.92
N LEU A 170 -6.10 -13.37 5.58
CA LEU A 170 -5.46 -12.09 5.89
C LEU A 170 -6.13 -10.92 5.12
N VAL A 171 -6.53 -11.13 3.87
CA VAL A 171 -7.29 -10.12 3.12
C VAL A 171 -8.67 -9.89 3.76
N ARG A 172 -9.39 -10.96 4.14
CA ARG A 172 -10.67 -10.87 4.86
C ARG A 172 -10.52 -10.13 6.19
N TRP A 173 -9.51 -10.50 6.97
CA TRP A 173 -9.21 -9.87 8.26
C TRP A 173 -9.08 -8.35 8.14
N ASN A 174 -8.34 -7.88 7.13
CA ASN A 174 -8.18 -6.46 6.86
C ASN A 174 -9.51 -5.80 6.45
N ARG A 175 -10.29 -6.43 5.56
CA ARG A 175 -11.54 -5.86 5.04
C ARG A 175 -12.64 -5.76 6.09
N ARG A 176 -12.74 -6.73 7.02
CA ARG A 176 -13.68 -6.66 8.16
C ARG A 176 -13.43 -5.44 9.04
N ARG A 177 -12.21 -4.90 9.02
CA ARG A 177 -11.77 -3.75 9.83
C ARG A 177 -11.73 -2.44 9.06
N ILE A 178 -12.32 -2.40 7.87
CA ILE A 178 -12.51 -1.16 7.12
C ILE A 178 -13.32 -0.17 7.96
N ARG A 179 -12.79 1.04 8.11
CA ARG A 179 -13.52 2.16 8.65
C ARG A 179 -14.17 2.91 7.48
N PRO A 180 -15.51 2.97 7.38
CA PRO A 180 -16.20 3.53 6.20
C PRO A 180 -15.74 4.94 5.83
N ALA A 181 -15.56 5.83 6.81
CA ALA A 181 -15.10 7.20 6.56
C ALA A 181 -13.72 7.24 5.90
N GLY A 182 -12.75 6.48 6.43
CA GLY A 182 -11.40 6.39 5.85
C GLY A 182 -11.40 5.74 4.46
N TYR A 183 -12.22 4.73 4.25
CA TYR A 183 -12.36 4.11 2.93
C TYR A 183 -12.92 5.09 1.88
N ARG A 184 -13.92 5.92 2.25
CA ARG A 184 -14.46 6.97 1.36
C ARG A 184 -13.38 7.98 0.99
N GLN A 185 -12.62 8.47 1.96
CA GLN A 185 -11.49 9.37 1.71
C GLN A 185 -10.46 8.75 0.76
N ALA A 186 -10.10 7.49 0.99
CA ALA A 186 -9.16 6.74 0.15
C ALA A 186 -9.70 6.51 -1.28
N ALA A 187 -11.00 6.27 -1.44
CA ALA A 187 -11.64 6.15 -2.74
C ALA A 187 -11.59 7.46 -3.55
N HIS A 188 -11.76 8.62 -2.90
CA HIS A 188 -11.57 9.93 -3.53
C HIS A 188 -10.12 10.16 -3.94
N CYS A 189 -9.15 9.81 -3.08
CA CYS A 189 -7.73 9.87 -3.42
C CYS A 189 -7.41 9.01 -4.67
N LEU A 190 -7.97 7.81 -4.75
CA LEU A 190 -7.79 6.90 -5.87
C LEU A 190 -8.39 7.48 -7.16
N ALA A 191 -9.61 8.03 -7.09
CA ALA A 191 -10.29 8.62 -8.24
C ALA A 191 -9.51 9.81 -8.83
N ASN A 192 -8.94 10.65 -7.98
CA ASN A 192 -8.21 11.86 -8.39
C ASN A 192 -6.71 11.60 -8.63
N GLY A 193 -6.23 10.39 -8.37
CA GLY A 193 -4.81 10.04 -8.47
C GLY A 193 -4.23 10.21 -9.87
N ARG A 194 -2.95 10.60 -9.93
CA ARG A 194 -2.19 10.87 -11.17
C ARG A 194 -0.73 10.45 -10.98
N LEU A 195 -0.48 9.18 -10.66
CA LEU A 195 0.86 8.70 -10.30
C LEU A 195 1.92 9.00 -11.36
N ALA A 196 1.58 8.89 -12.64
CA ALA A 196 2.51 9.17 -13.74
C ALA A 196 2.99 10.63 -13.77
N GLU A 197 2.17 11.57 -13.30
CA GLU A 197 2.57 12.98 -13.19
C GLU A 197 3.58 13.20 -12.04
N ASP A 198 3.46 12.45 -10.95
CA ASP A 198 4.40 12.50 -9.83
C ASP A 198 5.70 11.76 -10.14
N ALA A 199 5.60 10.65 -10.87
CA ALA A 199 6.71 9.76 -11.19
C ALA A 199 7.91 10.45 -11.86
N ARG A 200 7.66 11.36 -12.79
CA ARG A 200 8.72 12.08 -13.54
C ARG A 200 9.65 12.93 -12.67
N TYR A 201 9.21 13.29 -11.45
CA TYR A 201 10.00 14.11 -10.52
C TYR A 201 10.85 13.29 -9.56
N PHE A 202 10.82 11.96 -9.65
CA PHE A 202 11.61 11.09 -8.79
C PHE A 202 12.67 10.33 -9.60
N PRO A 203 13.94 10.80 -9.61
CA PRO A 203 14.98 10.24 -10.47
C PRO A 203 15.73 9.05 -9.86
N LYS A 204 15.36 8.60 -8.64
CA LYS A 204 16.01 7.46 -8.00
C LYS A 204 15.39 6.13 -8.44
N LYS A 205 15.97 5.01 -8.00
CA LYS A 205 15.52 3.66 -8.39
C LYS A 205 14.07 3.40 -7.97
N VAL A 206 13.28 2.85 -8.89
CA VAL A 206 11.91 2.36 -8.65
C VAL A 206 11.79 0.97 -9.25
N LEU A 207 11.36 0.00 -8.44
CA LEU A 207 11.00 -1.33 -8.90
C LEU A 207 9.48 -1.51 -8.82
N VAL A 208 8.85 -1.80 -9.93
CA VAL A 208 7.43 -2.14 -10.00
C VAL A 208 7.29 -3.65 -10.12
N LEU A 209 6.63 -4.27 -9.14
CA LEU A 209 6.22 -5.66 -9.15
C LEU A 209 4.74 -5.76 -9.48
N CYS A 210 4.34 -6.72 -10.31
CA CYS A 210 2.94 -6.95 -10.65
C CYS A 210 2.67 -8.44 -10.78
N GLY A 211 1.61 -8.93 -10.14
CA GLY A 211 1.15 -10.29 -10.38
C GLY A 211 0.64 -10.45 -11.81
N SER A 212 0.96 -11.57 -12.47
CA SER A 212 0.48 -11.81 -13.83
C SER A 212 -1.04 -12.00 -13.92
N GLU A 213 -1.66 -12.39 -12.79
CA GLU A 213 -3.09 -12.59 -12.64
C GLU A 213 -3.80 -11.39 -11.98
N ASP A 214 -3.12 -10.24 -11.86
CA ASP A 214 -3.70 -9.04 -11.29
C ASP A 214 -4.77 -8.44 -12.22
N ARG A 215 -6.03 -8.57 -11.79
CA ARG A 215 -7.20 -8.04 -12.49
C ARG A 215 -7.62 -6.65 -12.02
N VAL A 216 -7.00 -6.13 -10.96
CA VAL A 216 -7.29 -4.81 -10.38
C VAL A 216 -6.43 -3.74 -11.03
N THR A 217 -5.11 -3.98 -11.09
CA THR A 217 -4.14 -3.15 -11.79
C THR A 217 -3.32 -4.02 -12.75
N PRO A 218 -3.88 -4.32 -13.93
CA PRO A 218 -3.26 -5.27 -14.86
C PRO A 218 -1.85 -4.88 -15.28
N GLU A 219 -1.04 -5.87 -15.70
CA GLU A 219 0.36 -5.69 -16.08
C GLU A 219 0.62 -4.51 -17.02
N ALA A 220 -0.29 -4.25 -17.96
CA ALA A 220 -0.14 -3.11 -18.88
C ALA A 220 -0.07 -1.78 -18.14
N GLY A 221 -0.92 -1.59 -17.12
CA GLY A 221 -0.92 -0.42 -16.24
C GLY A 221 0.35 -0.35 -15.39
N CYS A 222 0.77 -1.46 -14.79
CA CYS A 222 2.00 -1.54 -14.00
C CYS A 222 3.25 -1.24 -14.85
N LYS A 223 3.31 -1.76 -16.08
CA LYS A 223 4.37 -1.44 -17.06
C LYS A 223 4.38 0.05 -17.43
N ALA A 224 3.20 0.67 -17.58
CA ALA A 224 3.09 2.09 -17.84
C ALA A 224 3.60 2.93 -16.64
N VAL A 225 3.26 2.52 -15.41
CA VAL A 225 3.79 3.16 -14.19
C VAL A 225 5.32 3.05 -14.14
N ALA A 226 5.90 1.87 -14.38
CA ALA A 226 7.36 1.72 -14.39
C ALA A 226 8.03 2.65 -15.40
N ARG A 227 7.48 2.75 -16.61
CA ARG A 227 8.01 3.64 -17.67
C ARG A 227 7.89 5.12 -17.36
N ALA A 228 6.96 5.52 -16.47
CA ALA A 228 6.80 6.92 -16.07
C ALA A 228 7.91 7.40 -15.13
N TYR A 229 8.59 6.49 -14.42
CA TYR A 229 9.75 6.83 -13.60
C TYR A 229 11.04 6.83 -14.43
N PRO A 230 11.91 7.85 -14.30
CA PRO A 230 13.18 7.92 -15.06
C PRO A 230 14.08 6.69 -14.90
N ASN A 231 14.09 6.08 -13.71
CA ASN A 231 14.84 4.86 -13.40
C ASN A 231 13.88 3.76 -12.88
N GLY A 232 12.78 3.56 -13.59
CA GLY A 232 11.77 2.58 -13.26
C GLY A 232 12.05 1.23 -13.94
N GLU A 233 12.08 0.17 -13.14
CA GLU A 233 12.18 -1.22 -13.56
C GLU A 233 10.85 -1.93 -13.34
N TYR A 234 10.50 -2.86 -14.22
CA TYR A 234 9.30 -3.69 -14.12
C TYR A 234 9.67 -5.16 -13.97
N ARG A 235 8.94 -5.87 -13.11
CA ARG A 235 9.06 -7.33 -12.97
C ARG A 235 7.67 -7.94 -12.78
N SER A 236 7.33 -8.92 -13.62
CA SER A 236 6.15 -9.77 -13.46
C SER A 236 6.38 -10.81 -12.37
N LEU A 237 5.32 -11.14 -11.64
CA LEU A 237 5.27 -12.21 -10.64
C LEU A 237 4.27 -13.26 -11.12
N PRO A 238 4.72 -14.35 -11.75
CA PRO A 238 3.83 -15.35 -12.36
C PRO A 238 2.86 -15.98 -11.35
N GLY A 239 1.59 -16.11 -11.76
CA GLY A 239 0.53 -16.75 -10.98
C GLY A 239 -0.04 -15.92 -9.83
N LEU A 240 0.54 -14.77 -9.51
CA LEU A 240 0.09 -13.93 -8.40
C LEU A 240 -0.92 -12.88 -8.84
N GLY A 241 -1.80 -12.50 -7.92
CA GLY A 241 -2.79 -11.44 -8.10
C GLY A 241 -2.30 -10.07 -7.61
N HIS A 242 -3.24 -9.26 -7.15
CA HIS A 242 -3.04 -7.86 -6.78
C HIS A 242 -2.26 -7.64 -5.47
N VAL A 243 -2.29 -8.61 -4.58
CA VAL A 243 -1.66 -8.53 -3.25
C VAL A 243 -0.49 -9.51 -3.13
N ALA A 244 0.40 -9.50 -4.11
CA ALA A 244 1.51 -10.44 -4.22
C ALA A 244 2.36 -10.56 -2.93
N HIS A 245 2.48 -9.49 -2.13
CA HIS A 245 3.17 -9.49 -0.85
C HIS A 245 2.48 -10.35 0.23
N ILE A 246 1.21 -10.69 0.02
CA ILE A 246 0.43 -11.62 0.87
C ILE A 246 0.45 -13.03 0.26
N GLU A 247 0.37 -13.15 -1.07
CA GLU A 247 0.22 -14.41 -1.78
C GLU A 247 1.51 -15.24 -1.84
N ASP A 248 2.62 -14.61 -2.20
CA ASP A 248 3.98 -15.19 -2.13
C ASP A 248 4.94 -14.19 -1.46
N PRO A 249 4.88 -14.11 -0.12
CA PRO A 249 5.74 -13.19 0.63
C PRO A 249 7.22 -13.51 0.45
N ALA A 250 7.59 -14.76 0.21
CA ALA A 250 8.99 -15.15 0.03
C ALA A 250 9.56 -14.55 -1.26
N GLN A 251 8.81 -14.59 -2.37
CA GLN A 251 9.22 -13.99 -3.63
C GLN A 251 9.34 -12.47 -3.52
N VAL A 252 8.35 -11.80 -2.90
CA VAL A 252 8.39 -10.35 -2.70
C VAL A 252 9.51 -9.94 -1.75
N ASN A 253 9.74 -10.67 -0.66
CA ASN A 253 10.81 -10.40 0.29
C ASN A 253 12.21 -10.53 -0.34
N ARG A 254 12.42 -11.55 -1.20
CA ARG A 254 13.67 -11.68 -1.97
C ARG A 254 13.87 -10.49 -2.92
N ALA A 255 12.82 -10.09 -3.64
CA ALA A 255 12.88 -8.95 -4.54
C ALA A 255 13.20 -7.66 -3.77
N LEU A 256 12.55 -7.44 -2.63
CA LEU A 256 12.78 -6.26 -1.77
C LEU A 256 14.20 -6.25 -1.21
N ALA A 257 14.67 -7.35 -0.62
CA ALA A 257 16.01 -7.43 -0.06
C ALA A 257 17.09 -7.15 -1.11
N GLY A 258 16.99 -7.75 -2.31
CA GLY A 258 17.93 -7.50 -3.41
C GLY A 258 17.84 -6.09 -4.00
N PHE A 259 16.70 -5.43 -3.89
CA PHE A 259 16.51 -4.07 -4.41
C PHE A 259 17.10 -2.99 -3.50
N VAL A 260 17.10 -3.21 -2.17
CA VAL A 260 17.54 -2.23 -1.16
C VAL A 260 18.96 -2.48 -0.62
N SER A 261 19.61 -3.53 -1.08
CA SER A 261 21.01 -3.90 -0.74
C SER A 261 22.07 -2.92 -1.28
#